data_446b3b62f23fde7027b8a41cca98f12d
#
_entry.id   446b3b62f23fde7027b8a41cca98f12d
#
_cell.length_a   1.000
_cell.length_b   1.000
_cell.length_c   1.000
_cell.angle_alpha   90.00
_cell.angle_beta   90.00
_cell.angle_gamma   90.00
#
_symmetry.space_group_name_H-M   'P 1'
#
loop_
_entity.id
_entity.type
_entity.pdbx_description
1 polymer ?
#
loop_
_entity_poly.entity_id
_entity_poly.type
_entity_poly.pdbx_seq_one_letter_code
_entity_poly.pdbx_strand_id
1 'polypeptide(L)'
;RGLRIRNGQQETHEKQTTMDFHHQIKGCILDLFHEGQIERDPTYRAVVKGKAPGQKKRKWLNVDECKRLVAALNYSQEINADWFVILALKTGLRYSELLAVTPNDFNFTTNTLTINKTWSYKDSNGGFQLTKNQSSVRKIALDWQIVGQFAPIIKNMPPDEPIFIEKDENGHYKRVFNSTINYFLKKKCEEAGVTVVTVHALRHTHASILLHAGVTIHSIADRLGHSSISTTQETYTHIIDEMASKDNQVMIGALTAIG
;
A
#
# COMPACT_ATOMS: atom_id res chain seq x y z
N ARG A 1 -15.20 -27.50 5.88
CA ARG A 1 -16.30 -26.52 5.75
C ARG A 1 -16.03 -25.39 6.74
N GLY A 2 -15.40 -24.29 6.27
CA GLY A 2 -15.20 -23.08 7.09
C GLY A 2 -16.52 -22.31 7.25
N LEU A 3 -17.37 -22.77 8.14
CA LEU A 3 -18.61 -22.09 8.49
C LEU A 3 -18.41 -21.41 9.85
N ARG A 4 -18.47 -20.10 9.87
CA ARG A 4 -18.66 -19.32 11.09
C ARG A 4 -20.16 -19.07 11.25
N ILE A 5 -20.74 -19.55 12.34
CA ILE A 5 -22.14 -19.25 12.68
C ILE A 5 -22.12 -18.01 13.57
N ARG A 6 -22.66 -16.91 13.09
CA ARG A 6 -22.99 -15.74 13.89
C ARG A 6 -24.49 -15.52 13.80
N ASN A 7 -25.18 -15.45 14.92
CA ASN A 7 -26.62 -15.21 15.01
C ASN A 7 -27.50 -16.18 14.17
N GLY A 8 -27.13 -17.47 14.09
CA GLY A 8 -27.91 -18.48 13.38
C GLY A 8 -27.86 -18.43 11.85
N GLN A 9 -27.12 -17.50 11.24
CA GLN A 9 -26.91 -17.44 9.78
C GLN A 9 -25.56 -18.06 9.42
N GLN A 10 -25.53 -18.86 8.35
CA GLN A 10 -24.33 -19.42 7.77
C GLN A 10 -23.61 -18.35 6.94
N GLU A 11 -22.51 -17.78 7.45
CA GLU A 11 -21.63 -16.93 6.66
C GLU A 11 -20.68 -17.78 5.82
N THR A 12 -20.79 -17.69 4.50
CA THR A 12 -19.82 -18.28 3.58
C THR A 12 -18.70 -17.28 3.30
N HIS A 13 -17.45 -17.67 3.55
CA HIS A 13 -16.29 -16.86 3.20
C HIS A 13 -16.16 -16.72 1.68
N GLU A 14 -15.55 -15.61 1.24
CA GLU A 14 -15.13 -15.47 -0.16
C GLU A 14 -14.18 -16.59 -0.55
N LYS A 15 -14.26 -17.02 -1.82
CA LYS A 15 -13.47 -18.15 -2.35
C LYS A 15 -11.96 -17.93 -2.10
N GLN A 16 -11.44 -16.70 -2.23
CA GLN A 16 -10.04 -16.40 -1.99
C GLN A 16 -9.63 -16.67 -0.53
N THR A 17 -10.40 -16.20 0.44
CA THR A 17 -10.13 -16.45 1.87
C THR A 17 -10.13 -17.96 2.18
N THR A 18 -11.07 -18.70 1.58
CA THR A 18 -11.13 -20.17 1.76
C THR A 18 -9.92 -20.84 1.12
N MET A 19 -9.45 -20.37 -0.05
CA MET A 19 -8.23 -20.86 -0.69
C MET A 19 -6.99 -20.58 0.14
N ASP A 20 -6.86 -19.40 0.74
CA ASP A 20 -5.71 -19.03 1.57
C ASP A 20 -5.62 -19.93 2.80
N PHE A 21 -6.75 -20.19 3.49
CA PHE A 21 -6.79 -21.16 4.59
C PHE A 21 -6.48 -22.58 4.13
N HIS A 22 -7.04 -22.99 2.99
CA HIS A 22 -6.76 -24.33 2.44
C HIS A 22 -5.27 -24.49 2.13
N HIS A 23 -4.60 -23.49 1.53
CA HIS A 23 -3.18 -23.56 1.22
C HIS A 23 -2.32 -23.69 2.50
N GLN A 24 -2.65 -22.93 3.57
CA GLN A 24 -1.92 -23.03 4.84
C GLN A 24 -2.07 -24.40 5.48
N ILE A 25 -3.30 -24.92 5.55
CA ILE A 25 -3.58 -26.25 6.12
C ILE A 25 -2.95 -27.35 5.26
N LYS A 26 -3.05 -27.23 3.94
CA LYS A 26 -2.48 -28.20 3.01
C LYS A 26 -0.97 -28.32 3.16
N GLY A 27 -0.25 -27.20 3.36
CA GLY A 27 1.20 -27.23 3.63
C GLY A 27 1.54 -28.13 4.81
N CYS A 28 0.92 -27.89 5.97
CA CYS A 28 1.13 -28.72 7.17
C CYS A 28 0.76 -30.18 6.96
N ILE A 29 -0.32 -30.48 6.24
CA ILE A 29 -0.75 -31.85 5.96
C ILE A 29 0.23 -32.57 5.03
N LEU A 30 0.77 -31.89 4.02
CA LEU A 30 1.77 -32.46 3.13
C LEU A 30 3.09 -32.75 3.87
N ASP A 31 3.49 -31.90 4.81
CA ASP A 31 4.66 -32.13 5.63
C ASP A 31 4.45 -33.41 6.45
N LEU A 32 3.32 -33.59 7.13
CA LEU A 32 2.98 -34.81 7.88
C LEU A 32 2.92 -36.06 6.98
N PHE A 33 2.44 -35.92 5.75
CA PHE A 33 2.39 -36.99 4.77
C PHE A 33 3.80 -37.42 4.33
N HIS A 34 4.68 -36.45 4.02
CA HIS A 34 6.05 -36.72 3.61
C HIS A 34 6.91 -37.29 4.76
N GLU A 35 6.60 -36.93 6.02
CA GLU A 35 7.23 -37.47 7.22
C GLU A 35 6.68 -38.87 7.60
N GLY A 36 5.72 -39.39 6.85
CA GLY A 36 5.10 -40.69 7.13
C GLY A 36 4.19 -40.73 8.36
N GLN A 37 3.80 -39.56 8.88
CA GLN A 37 2.90 -39.43 10.04
C GLN A 37 1.45 -39.72 9.67
N ILE A 38 1.09 -39.56 8.41
CA ILE A 38 -0.22 -39.93 7.86
C ILE A 38 -0.04 -40.75 6.58
N GLU A 39 -0.85 -41.77 6.40
CA GLU A 39 -0.73 -42.71 5.28
C GLU A 39 -1.27 -42.15 3.94
N ARG A 40 -2.16 -41.15 3.99
CA ARG A 40 -2.81 -40.57 2.82
C ARG A 40 -2.95 -39.06 2.99
N ASP A 41 -2.74 -38.34 1.90
CA ASP A 41 -3.05 -36.88 1.84
C ASP A 41 -4.57 -36.65 1.74
N PRO A 42 -5.26 -36.21 2.80
CA PRO A 42 -6.69 -35.93 2.78
C PRO A 42 -7.03 -34.68 1.95
N THR A 43 -6.04 -33.88 1.55
CA THR A 43 -6.22 -32.71 0.69
C THR A 43 -6.09 -33.01 -0.80
N TYR A 44 -5.72 -34.26 -1.13
CA TYR A 44 -5.63 -34.70 -2.51
C TYR A 44 -6.98 -34.56 -3.21
N ARG A 45 -7.01 -33.80 -4.32
CA ARG A 45 -8.23 -33.46 -5.08
C ARG A 45 -9.31 -32.70 -4.29
N ALA A 46 -8.96 -32.07 -3.16
CA ALA A 46 -9.91 -31.23 -2.44
C ALA A 46 -10.33 -30.03 -3.32
N VAL A 47 -11.63 -29.86 -3.51
CA VAL A 47 -12.21 -28.74 -4.24
C VAL A 47 -12.56 -27.62 -3.26
N VAL A 48 -11.85 -26.51 -3.38
CA VAL A 48 -12.13 -25.33 -2.55
C VAL A 48 -13.35 -24.60 -3.10
N LYS A 49 -14.41 -24.53 -2.30
CA LYS A 49 -15.64 -23.79 -2.61
C LYS A 49 -15.71 -22.53 -1.76
N GLY A 50 -16.29 -21.48 -2.31
CA GLY A 50 -16.54 -20.24 -1.60
C GLY A 50 -17.42 -19.32 -2.44
N LYS A 51 -17.89 -18.24 -1.84
CA LYS A 51 -18.68 -17.23 -2.54
C LYS A 51 -17.86 -16.61 -3.68
N ALA A 52 -18.45 -16.47 -4.85
CA ALA A 52 -17.82 -15.77 -5.95
C ALA A 52 -17.39 -14.34 -5.49
N PRO A 53 -16.23 -13.84 -5.93
CA PRO A 53 -15.85 -12.47 -5.63
C PRO A 53 -16.94 -11.52 -6.15
N GLY A 54 -17.41 -10.61 -5.29
CA GLY A 54 -18.31 -9.54 -5.70
C GLY A 54 -17.65 -8.65 -6.76
N GLN A 55 -18.44 -7.81 -7.43
CA GLN A 55 -17.87 -6.80 -8.33
C GLN A 55 -16.77 -6.03 -7.61
N LYS A 56 -15.56 -6.07 -8.14
CA LYS A 56 -14.43 -5.32 -7.57
C LYS A 56 -14.73 -3.83 -7.71
N LYS A 57 -15.16 -3.19 -6.62
CA LYS A 57 -15.25 -1.73 -6.56
C LYS A 57 -13.86 -1.15 -6.83
N ARG A 58 -13.81 -0.04 -7.58
CA ARG A 58 -12.59 0.71 -7.80
C ARG A 58 -11.93 1.03 -6.44
N LYS A 59 -10.66 0.68 -6.29
CA LYS A 59 -9.92 0.81 -5.02
C LYS A 59 -8.88 1.94 -5.06
N TRP A 60 -8.95 2.86 -6.01
CA TRP A 60 -8.03 3.99 -6.15
C TRP A 60 -8.79 5.26 -6.50
N LEU A 61 -8.18 6.40 -6.20
CA LEU A 61 -8.71 7.72 -6.52
C LEU A 61 -8.22 8.17 -7.91
N ASN A 62 -9.05 8.91 -8.64
CA ASN A 62 -8.58 9.66 -9.81
C ASN A 62 -7.91 10.97 -9.37
N VAL A 63 -7.35 11.72 -10.34
CA VAL A 63 -6.62 12.97 -10.06
C VAL A 63 -7.51 14.00 -9.38
N ASP A 64 -8.77 14.16 -9.79
CA ASP A 64 -9.68 15.14 -9.21
C ASP A 64 -10.12 14.76 -7.80
N GLU A 65 -10.35 13.46 -7.55
CA GLU A 65 -10.60 12.95 -6.20
C GLU A 65 -9.38 13.17 -5.28
N CYS A 66 -8.16 12.97 -5.81
CA CYS A 66 -6.94 13.25 -5.05
C CYS A 66 -6.83 14.73 -4.68
N LYS A 67 -7.11 15.65 -5.62
CA LYS A 67 -7.11 17.09 -5.33
C LYS A 67 -8.11 17.45 -4.24
N ARG A 68 -9.32 16.90 -4.30
CA ARG A 68 -10.35 17.14 -3.27
C ARG A 68 -9.95 16.56 -1.93
N LEU A 69 -9.41 15.34 -1.89
CA LEU A 69 -8.90 14.74 -0.66
C LEU A 69 -7.79 15.60 -0.05
N VAL A 70 -6.79 16.00 -0.84
CA VAL A 70 -5.66 16.85 -0.39
C VAL A 70 -6.16 18.19 0.15
N ALA A 71 -7.18 18.79 -0.46
CA ALA A 71 -7.79 20.04 0.00
C ALA A 71 -8.57 19.88 1.33
N ALA A 72 -9.03 18.68 1.67
CA ALA A 72 -9.72 18.37 2.93
C ALA A 72 -8.75 18.03 4.09
N LEU A 73 -7.45 17.87 3.81
CA LEU A 73 -6.45 17.61 4.84
C LEU A 73 -6.09 18.90 5.58
N ASN A 74 -5.89 18.78 6.88
CA ASN A 74 -5.48 19.90 7.74
C ASN A 74 -3.98 19.82 8.06
N TYR A 75 -3.21 20.69 7.44
CA TYR A 75 -1.75 20.78 7.62
C TYR A 75 -1.43 21.65 8.83
N SER A 76 -1.55 21.10 10.05
CA SER A 76 -1.14 21.76 11.28
C SER A 76 0.39 21.89 11.38
N GLN A 77 0.87 22.67 12.34
CA GLN A 77 2.31 22.79 12.65
C GLN A 77 2.89 21.53 13.31
N GLU A 78 2.03 20.62 13.76
CA GLU A 78 2.42 19.36 14.38
C GLU A 78 2.08 18.20 13.47
N ILE A 79 2.92 17.16 13.46
CA ILE A 79 2.69 15.94 12.71
C ILE A 79 1.43 15.25 13.24
N ASN A 80 0.54 14.91 12.33
CA ASN A 80 -0.72 14.23 12.61
C ASN A 80 -1.07 13.22 11.48
N ALA A 81 -2.28 12.66 11.52
CA ALA A 81 -2.74 11.72 10.52
C ALA A 81 -2.92 12.32 9.12
N ASP A 82 -3.15 13.63 8.99
CA ASP A 82 -3.22 14.31 7.69
C ASP A 82 -1.86 14.28 6.98
N TRP A 83 -0.78 14.51 7.73
CA TRP A 83 0.60 14.40 7.25
C TRP A 83 0.95 12.98 6.82
N PHE A 84 0.44 11.98 7.54
CA PHE A 84 0.60 10.57 7.15
C PHE A 84 -0.08 10.29 5.81
N VAL A 85 -1.31 10.77 5.63
CA VAL A 85 -2.11 10.55 4.41
C VAL A 85 -1.45 11.22 3.20
N ILE A 86 -0.99 12.48 3.31
CA ILE A 86 -0.36 13.17 2.19
C ILE A 86 0.97 12.50 1.81
N LEU A 87 1.80 12.10 2.78
CA LEU A 87 3.05 11.40 2.50
C LEU A 87 2.76 10.04 1.83
N ALA A 88 1.76 9.28 2.30
CA ALA A 88 1.33 8.03 1.67
C ALA A 88 0.94 8.23 0.20
N LEU A 89 0.12 9.25 -0.08
CA LEU A 89 -0.36 9.55 -1.43
C LEU A 89 0.79 9.98 -2.36
N LYS A 90 1.67 10.85 -1.89
CA LYS A 90 2.76 11.45 -2.69
C LYS A 90 3.96 10.54 -2.90
N THR A 91 4.14 9.52 -2.05
CA THR A 91 5.31 8.63 -2.10
C THR A 91 4.98 7.19 -2.49
N GLY A 92 3.75 6.75 -2.27
CA GLY A 92 3.35 5.36 -2.48
C GLY A 92 4.00 4.36 -1.52
N LEU A 93 4.51 4.80 -0.37
CA LEU A 93 5.13 3.95 0.64
C LEU A 93 4.13 2.93 1.22
N ARG A 94 4.65 1.77 1.63
CA ARG A 94 3.87 0.80 2.41
C ARG A 94 3.59 1.35 3.81
N TYR A 95 2.51 0.89 4.45
CA TYR A 95 2.14 1.33 5.79
C TYR A 95 3.29 1.20 6.81
N SER A 96 3.99 0.05 6.82
CA SER A 96 5.13 -0.18 7.71
C SER A 96 6.38 0.67 7.36
N GLU A 97 6.57 1.01 6.08
CA GLU A 97 7.62 1.93 5.64
C GLU A 97 7.31 3.35 6.11
N LEU A 98 6.06 3.82 5.97
CA LEU A 98 5.61 5.14 6.44
C LEU A 98 5.81 5.31 7.94
N LEU A 99 5.44 4.31 8.74
CA LEU A 99 5.64 4.35 10.19
C LEU A 99 7.11 4.40 10.59
N ALA A 100 8.01 3.89 9.75
CA ALA A 100 9.45 3.87 10.02
C ALA A 100 10.20 5.13 9.55
N VAL A 101 9.53 6.07 8.87
CA VAL A 101 10.18 7.30 8.37
C VAL A 101 10.67 8.16 9.54
N THR A 102 11.92 8.58 9.46
CA THR A 102 12.58 9.47 10.43
C THR A 102 13.02 10.75 9.74
N PRO A 103 13.33 11.85 10.47
CA PRO A 103 13.91 13.06 9.87
C PRO A 103 15.18 12.79 9.04
N ASN A 104 16.04 11.89 9.50
CA ASN A 104 17.28 11.51 8.77
C ASN A 104 17.05 10.82 7.44
N ASP A 105 15.87 10.31 7.17
CA ASP A 105 15.55 9.71 5.87
C ASP A 105 15.34 10.76 4.78
N PHE A 106 15.03 12.01 5.16
CA PHE A 106 14.85 13.12 4.22
C PHE A 106 16.18 13.79 3.89
N ASN A 107 16.45 13.93 2.61
CA ASN A 107 17.52 14.78 2.11
C ASN A 107 16.90 15.96 1.36
N PHE A 108 16.78 17.09 2.03
CA PHE A 108 16.17 18.31 1.48
C PHE A 108 17.07 19.03 0.46
N THR A 109 18.38 18.73 0.44
CA THR A 109 19.30 19.28 -0.57
C THR A 109 19.08 18.62 -1.93
N THR A 110 18.85 17.31 -1.93
CA THR A 110 18.62 16.53 -3.16
C THR A 110 17.15 16.22 -3.41
N ASN A 111 16.25 16.70 -2.54
CA ASN A 111 14.82 16.42 -2.57
C ASN A 111 14.51 14.92 -2.66
N THR A 112 15.12 14.13 -1.80
CA THR A 112 14.94 12.67 -1.79
C THR A 112 14.55 12.14 -0.42
N LEU A 113 13.81 11.02 -0.42
CA LEU A 113 13.48 10.23 0.75
C LEU A 113 14.12 8.84 0.61
N THR A 114 14.88 8.43 1.62
CA THR A 114 15.48 7.10 1.70
C THR A 114 14.54 6.14 2.39
N ILE A 115 14.29 4.97 1.80
CA ILE A 115 13.50 3.89 2.37
C ILE A 115 14.43 2.70 2.55
N ASN A 116 14.78 2.35 3.78
CA ASN A 116 15.72 1.29 4.12
C ASN A 116 15.27 0.45 5.32
N LYS A 117 14.14 0.79 5.94
CA LYS A 117 13.61 0.17 7.15
C LYS A 117 12.09 0.13 7.15
N THR A 118 11.54 -0.68 8.03
CA THR A 118 10.10 -0.78 8.29
C THR A 118 9.86 -0.74 9.80
N TRP A 119 8.62 -0.50 10.20
CA TRP A 119 8.22 -0.53 11.60
C TRP A 119 7.39 -1.77 11.90
N SER A 120 7.73 -2.46 12.99
CA SER A 120 6.96 -3.60 13.50
C SER A 120 5.73 -3.12 14.28
N TYR A 121 4.66 -2.80 13.57
CA TYR A 121 3.41 -2.32 14.18
C TYR A 121 2.54 -3.45 14.76
N LYS A 122 2.90 -4.72 14.53
CA LYS A 122 2.19 -5.89 15.07
C LYS A 122 2.65 -6.25 16.47
N ASP A 123 3.91 -5.99 16.77
CA ASP A 123 4.51 -6.26 18.07
C ASP A 123 4.08 -5.20 19.08
N SER A 124 3.93 -5.60 20.34
CA SER A 124 3.47 -4.72 21.43
C SER A 124 4.41 -3.53 21.64
N ASN A 125 5.72 -3.75 21.52
CA ASN A 125 6.74 -2.73 21.79
C ASN A 125 7.13 -1.93 20.55
N GLY A 126 6.65 -2.32 19.36
CA GLY A 126 7.07 -1.71 18.10
C GLY A 126 8.57 -1.90 17.84
N GLY A 127 9.11 -1.12 16.91
CA GLY A 127 10.55 -1.09 16.64
C GLY A 127 10.89 -1.12 15.16
N PHE A 128 12.08 -0.64 14.84
CA PHE A 128 12.60 -0.70 13.47
C PHE A 128 12.98 -2.12 13.10
N GLN A 129 12.66 -2.47 11.85
CA GLN A 129 13.02 -3.75 11.23
C GLN A 129 13.62 -3.49 9.86
N LEU A 130 14.47 -4.41 9.41
CA LEU A 130 14.95 -4.41 8.04
C LEU A 130 13.78 -4.57 7.06
N THR A 131 13.93 -4.05 5.87
CA THR A 131 12.98 -4.29 4.79
C THR A 131 12.96 -5.77 4.42
N LYS A 132 11.78 -6.27 4.02
CA LYS A 132 11.58 -7.68 3.68
C LYS A 132 12.50 -8.18 2.57
N ASN A 133 12.81 -7.33 1.58
CA ASN A 133 13.62 -7.65 0.41
C ASN A 133 14.57 -6.50 0.10
N GLN A 134 15.71 -6.78 -0.51
CA GLN A 134 16.68 -5.78 -0.92
C GLN A 134 16.10 -4.75 -1.91
N SER A 135 15.20 -5.16 -2.80
CA SER A 135 14.47 -4.27 -3.71
C SER A 135 13.59 -3.22 -3.00
N SER A 136 13.29 -3.44 -1.71
CA SER A 136 12.56 -2.45 -0.90
C SER A 136 13.46 -1.31 -0.42
N VAL A 137 14.79 -1.49 -0.41
CA VAL A 137 15.76 -0.42 -0.12
C VAL A 137 15.89 0.45 -1.36
N ARG A 138 15.49 1.71 -1.24
CA ARG A 138 15.44 2.64 -2.37
C ARG A 138 15.47 4.08 -1.94
N LYS A 139 15.79 4.98 -2.87
CA LYS A 139 15.61 6.43 -2.73
C LYS A 139 14.57 6.90 -3.72
N ILE A 140 13.65 7.70 -3.28
CA ILE A 140 12.62 8.28 -4.14
C ILE A 140 12.71 9.81 -4.15
N ALA A 141 12.52 10.40 -5.33
CA ALA A 141 12.42 11.85 -5.45
C ALA A 141 11.10 12.34 -4.81
N LEU A 142 11.20 13.42 -4.06
CA LEU A 142 10.09 14.16 -3.48
C LEU A 142 9.77 15.38 -4.34
N ASP A 143 8.49 15.72 -4.44
CA ASP A 143 8.11 17.00 -5.04
C ASP A 143 8.39 18.17 -4.08
N TRP A 144 8.56 19.36 -4.64
CA TRP A 144 8.92 20.56 -3.90
C TRP A 144 7.89 20.97 -2.83
N GLN A 145 6.62 20.59 -3.00
CA GLN A 145 5.56 20.88 -2.05
C GLN A 145 5.76 20.05 -0.77
N ILE A 146 6.02 18.74 -0.91
CA ILE A 146 6.35 17.87 0.22
C ILE A 146 7.61 18.35 0.93
N VAL A 147 8.65 18.71 0.17
CA VAL A 147 9.89 19.24 0.74
C VAL A 147 9.63 20.49 1.55
N GLY A 148 8.94 21.48 0.97
CA GLY A 148 8.64 22.74 1.65
C GLY A 148 7.72 22.60 2.87
N GLN A 149 6.83 21.61 2.85
CA GLN A 149 5.89 21.37 3.94
C GLN A 149 6.54 20.57 5.09
N PHE A 150 7.30 19.51 4.78
CA PHE A 150 7.89 18.65 5.81
C PHE A 150 9.14 19.26 6.47
N ALA A 151 9.98 19.97 5.71
CA ALA A 151 11.25 20.50 6.23
C ALA A 151 11.08 21.36 7.51
N PRO A 152 10.18 22.35 7.59
CA PRO A 152 10.02 23.16 8.80
C PRO A 152 9.47 22.36 9.98
N ILE A 153 8.62 21.36 9.75
CA ILE A 153 7.93 20.63 10.80
C ILE A 153 8.86 19.62 11.46
N ILE A 154 9.65 18.87 10.66
CA ILE A 154 10.53 17.82 11.20
C ILE A 154 11.90 18.33 11.63
N LYS A 155 12.22 19.61 11.37
CA LYS A 155 13.53 20.20 11.66
C LYS A 155 13.99 20.03 13.11
N ASN A 156 13.06 20.13 14.06
CA ASN A 156 13.33 20.07 15.49
C ASN A 156 12.98 18.70 16.10
N MET A 157 12.58 17.73 15.29
CA MET A 157 12.31 16.36 15.76
C MET A 157 13.61 15.58 15.95
N PRO A 158 13.64 14.59 16.85
CA PRO A 158 14.79 13.70 17.00
C PRO A 158 15.10 13.01 15.66
N PRO A 159 16.37 13.07 15.20
CA PRO A 159 16.72 12.70 13.82
C PRO A 159 16.48 11.23 13.50
N ASP A 160 16.57 10.34 14.49
CA ASP A 160 16.48 8.89 14.34
C ASP A 160 15.17 8.30 14.87
N GLU A 161 14.22 9.14 15.28
CA GLU A 161 12.91 8.68 15.77
C GLU A 161 11.85 8.74 14.67
N PRO A 162 10.87 7.81 14.70
CA PRO A 162 9.80 7.79 13.70
C PRO A 162 8.89 9.03 13.85
N ILE A 163 8.64 9.74 12.75
CA ILE A 163 7.89 11.01 12.77
C ILE A 163 6.39 10.84 13.04
N PHE A 164 5.84 9.64 12.85
CA PHE A 164 4.41 9.36 13.00
C PHE A 164 4.06 8.54 14.23
N ILE A 165 5.02 8.29 15.11
CA ILE A 165 4.82 7.47 16.29
C ILE A 165 5.29 8.25 17.51
N GLU A 166 4.33 8.58 18.38
CA GLU A 166 4.61 9.23 19.64
C GLU A 166 5.13 8.24 20.68
N LYS A 167 5.82 8.75 21.70
CA LYS A 167 6.12 8.01 22.94
C LYS A 167 5.07 8.30 24.00
N ASP A 168 4.85 7.35 24.88
CA ASP A 168 4.09 7.53 26.10
C ASP A 168 4.93 8.19 27.20
N GLU A 169 4.33 8.42 28.38
CA GLU A 169 4.99 9.03 29.53
C GLU A 169 6.19 8.21 30.07
N ASN A 170 6.25 6.92 29.74
CA ASN A 170 7.33 6.01 30.12
C ASN A 170 8.42 5.89 29.05
N GLY A 171 8.30 6.63 27.95
CA GLY A 171 9.23 6.61 26.83
C GLY A 171 9.03 5.45 25.85
N HIS A 172 7.97 4.66 25.98
CA HIS A 172 7.64 3.59 25.03
C HIS A 172 6.86 4.13 23.85
N TYR A 173 7.12 3.59 22.66
CA TYR A 173 6.39 3.97 21.46
C TYR A 173 4.94 3.54 21.52
N LYS A 174 4.03 4.49 21.33
CA LYS A 174 2.58 4.20 21.23
C LYS A 174 2.29 3.34 20.01
N ARG A 175 1.36 2.40 20.18
CA ARG A 175 0.97 1.53 19.09
C ARG A 175 0.04 2.26 18.11
N VAL A 176 0.44 2.32 16.84
CA VAL A 176 -0.37 2.88 15.76
C VAL A 176 -1.03 1.73 14.98
N PHE A 177 -2.35 1.65 15.05
CA PHE A 177 -3.10 0.62 14.33
C PHE A 177 -3.47 1.07 12.92
N ASN A 178 -3.29 0.17 11.96
CA ASN A 178 -3.71 0.43 10.57
C ASN A 178 -5.24 0.75 10.47
N SER A 179 -6.05 0.13 11.32
CA SER A 179 -7.49 0.41 11.42
C SER A 179 -7.78 1.86 11.81
N THR A 180 -6.98 2.45 12.72
CA THR A 180 -7.15 3.84 13.17
C THR A 180 -6.90 4.81 12.02
N ILE A 181 -5.79 4.64 11.30
CA ILE A 181 -5.47 5.49 10.16
C ILE A 181 -6.48 5.29 9.01
N ASN A 182 -6.92 4.06 8.76
CA ASN A 182 -7.94 3.81 7.75
C ASN A 182 -9.31 4.40 8.14
N TYR A 183 -9.66 4.41 9.43
CA TYR A 183 -10.88 5.07 9.89
C TYR A 183 -10.80 6.60 9.72
N PHE A 184 -9.66 7.19 10.05
CA PHE A 184 -9.39 8.60 9.79
C PHE A 184 -9.50 8.93 8.30
N LEU A 185 -8.80 8.17 7.44
CA LEU A 185 -8.82 8.35 5.99
C LEU A 185 -10.25 8.20 5.42
N LYS A 186 -11.03 7.24 5.93
CA LYS A 186 -12.43 7.08 5.54
C LYS A 186 -13.22 8.37 5.79
N LYS A 187 -13.10 8.98 6.99
CA LYS A 187 -13.76 10.25 7.30
C LYS A 187 -13.34 11.36 6.35
N LYS A 188 -12.04 11.47 6.06
CA LYS A 188 -11.52 12.48 5.12
C LYS A 188 -12.02 12.27 3.69
N CYS A 189 -12.14 11.03 3.23
CA CYS A 189 -12.77 10.72 1.94
C CYS A 189 -14.25 11.12 1.91
N GLU A 190 -14.99 10.86 3.00
CA GLU A 190 -16.41 11.25 3.13
C GLU A 190 -16.57 12.78 3.15
N GLU A 191 -15.74 13.50 3.91
CA GLU A 191 -15.69 14.99 3.95
C GLU A 191 -15.38 15.57 2.57
N ALA A 192 -14.43 14.99 1.84
CA ALA A 192 -14.04 15.42 0.50
C ALA A 192 -15.04 15.02 -0.60
N GLY A 193 -16.04 14.20 -0.29
CA GLY A 193 -16.98 13.64 -1.27
C GLY A 193 -16.30 12.78 -2.33
N VAL A 194 -15.30 11.98 -1.92
CA VAL A 194 -14.54 11.08 -2.82
C VAL A 194 -14.73 9.62 -2.46
N THR A 195 -14.30 8.74 -3.36
CA THR A 195 -14.32 7.29 -3.11
C THR A 195 -13.54 6.94 -1.83
N VAL A 196 -14.19 6.20 -0.93
CA VAL A 196 -13.53 5.74 0.29
C VAL A 196 -12.47 4.71 -0.05
N VAL A 197 -11.24 5.01 0.34
CA VAL A 197 -10.07 4.16 0.10
C VAL A 197 -9.33 3.84 1.40
N THR A 198 -8.41 2.86 1.35
CA THR A 198 -7.50 2.53 2.46
C THR A 198 -6.12 3.13 2.23
N VAL A 199 -5.27 3.16 3.27
CA VAL A 199 -3.86 3.58 3.13
C VAL A 199 -3.13 2.77 2.05
N HIS A 200 -3.37 1.46 1.98
CA HIS A 200 -2.80 0.63 0.92
C HIS A 200 -3.30 1.04 -0.48
N ALA A 201 -4.54 1.46 -0.58
CA ALA A 201 -5.11 1.95 -1.84
C ALA A 201 -4.55 3.32 -2.26
N LEU A 202 -4.02 4.14 -1.34
CA LEU A 202 -3.28 5.36 -1.71
C LEU A 202 -2.01 5.04 -2.50
N ARG A 203 -1.35 3.93 -2.18
CA ARG A 203 -0.22 3.45 -2.98
C ARG A 203 -0.65 3.03 -4.40
N HIS A 204 -1.80 2.39 -4.55
CA HIS A 204 -2.38 2.10 -5.87
C HIS A 204 -2.74 3.39 -6.60
N THR A 205 -3.32 4.35 -5.90
CA THR A 205 -3.62 5.69 -6.44
C THR A 205 -2.36 6.37 -6.95
N HIS A 206 -1.28 6.38 -6.16
CA HIS A 206 0.02 6.93 -6.55
C HIS A 206 0.53 6.32 -7.86
N ALA A 207 0.56 4.99 -7.95
CA ALA A 207 1.01 4.31 -9.16
C ALA A 207 0.10 4.58 -10.37
N SER A 208 -1.21 4.60 -10.17
CA SER A 208 -2.18 4.90 -11.24
C SER A 208 -1.98 6.29 -11.81
N ILE A 209 -1.74 7.30 -10.95
CA ILE A 209 -1.46 8.69 -11.39
C ILE A 209 -0.17 8.74 -12.21
N LEU A 210 0.87 8.07 -11.78
CA LEU A 210 2.15 8.03 -12.50
C LEU A 210 2.03 7.33 -13.85
N LEU A 211 1.29 6.22 -13.93
CA LEU A 211 1.00 5.53 -15.18
C LEU A 211 0.25 6.45 -16.15
N HIS A 212 -0.84 7.07 -15.71
CA HIS A 212 -1.58 8.03 -16.54
C HIS A 212 -0.76 9.25 -16.98
N ALA A 213 0.28 9.61 -16.22
CA ALA A 213 1.25 10.64 -16.60
C ALA A 213 2.33 10.14 -17.58
N GLY A 214 2.28 8.87 -18.03
CA GLY A 214 3.22 8.28 -18.98
C GLY A 214 4.52 7.77 -18.36
N VAL A 215 4.61 7.67 -17.02
CA VAL A 215 5.78 7.07 -16.37
C VAL A 215 5.82 5.57 -16.65
N THR A 216 6.98 5.05 -17.01
CA THR A 216 7.13 3.63 -17.36
C THR A 216 6.83 2.73 -16.17
N ILE A 217 6.27 1.55 -16.44
CA ILE A 217 5.95 0.57 -15.39
C ILE A 217 7.20 0.13 -14.62
N HIS A 218 8.35 0.10 -15.28
CA HIS A 218 9.63 -0.22 -14.65
C HIS A 218 9.98 0.82 -13.57
N SER A 219 9.96 2.11 -13.92
CA SER A 219 10.23 3.20 -12.99
C SER A 219 9.24 3.22 -11.81
N ILE A 220 7.98 2.84 -12.06
CA ILE A 220 6.97 2.73 -11.01
C ILE A 220 7.25 1.53 -10.10
N ALA A 221 7.62 0.37 -10.66
CA ALA A 221 8.00 -0.80 -9.88
C ALA A 221 9.19 -0.51 -8.95
N ASP A 222 10.23 0.14 -9.46
CA ASP A 222 11.40 0.57 -8.69
C ASP A 222 11.02 1.57 -7.59
N ARG A 223 10.24 2.59 -7.93
CA ARG A 223 9.75 3.58 -6.96
C ARG A 223 8.93 2.95 -5.85
N LEU A 224 8.12 1.96 -6.16
CA LEU A 224 7.32 1.23 -5.20
C LEU A 224 8.14 0.17 -4.42
N GLY A 225 9.29 -0.26 -4.91
CA GLY A 225 10.09 -1.34 -4.31
C GLY A 225 9.40 -2.70 -4.48
N HIS A 226 8.96 -3.00 -5.69
CA HIS A 226 8.49 -4.33 -6.06
C HIS A 226 9.68 -5.18 -6.48
N SER A 227 9.75 -6.42 -5.99
CA SER A 227 10.82 -7.36 -6.37
C SER A 227 10.66 -7.90 -7.80
N SER A 228 9.47 -7.77 -8.37
CA SER A 228 9.17 -8.17 -9.75
C SER A 228 8.29 -7.12 -10.43
N ILE A 229 8.63 -6.82 -11.67
CA ILE A 229 7.82 -5.94 -12.54
C ILE A 229 6.46 -6.58 -12.81
N SER A 230 6.37 -7.93 -12.89
CA SER A 230 5.12 -8.65 -13.11
C SER A 230 4.06 -8.32 -12.05
N THR A 231 4.47 -8.14 -10.78
CA THR A 231 3.55 -7.70 -9.72
C THR A 231 2.90 -6.35 -10.05
N THR A 232 3.67 -5.41 -10.63
CA THR A 232 3.14 -4.10 -11.03
C THR A 232 2.26 -4.24 -12.28
N GLN A 233 2.70 -5.02 -13.27
CA GLN A 233 1.93 -5.29 -14.49
C GLN A 233 0.56 -5.89 -14.17
N GLU A 234 0.52 -6.99 -13.43
CA GLU A 234 -0.73 -7.68 -13.06
C GLU A 234 -1.70 -6.76 -12.30
N THR A 235 -1.15 -5.91 -11.42
CA THR A 235 -1.96 -4.99 -10.62
C THR A 235 -2.58 -3.88 -11.47
N TYR A 236 -1.86 -3.41 -12.49
CA TYR A 236 -2.25 -2.22 -13.28
C TYR A 236 -2.55 -2.56 -14.76
N THR A 237 -2.71 -3.84 -15.13
CA THR A 237 -3.02 -4.30 -16.50
C THR A 237 -4.13 -3.49 -17.15
N HIS A 238 -5.23 -3.26 -16.44
CA HIS A 238 -6.38 -2.53 -16.98
C HIS A 238 -6.08 -1.06 -17.36
N ILE A 239 -5.14 -0.40 -16.65
CA ILE A 239 -4.69 0.96 -16.98
C ILE A 239 -3.75 0.91 -18.17
N ILE A 240 -2.89 -0.10 -18.22
CA ILE A 240 -1.94 -0.32 -19.32
C ILE A 240 -2.70 -0.57 -20.62
N ASP A 241 -3.75 -1.39 -20.60
CA ASP A 241 -4.59 -1.70 -21.76
C ASP A 241 -5.34 -0.44 -22.25
N GLU A 242 -5.84 0.39 -21.32
CA GLU A 242 -6.47 1.67 -21.68
C GLU A 242 -5.46 2.63 -22.34
N MET A 243 -4.22 2.70 -21.83
CA MET A 243 -3.16 3.51 -22.42
C MET A 243 -2.75 2.98 -23.79
N ALA A 244 -2.56 1.68 -23.96
CA ALA A 244 -2.22 1.06 -25.24
C ALA A 244 -3.23 1.38 -26.33
N SER A 245 -4.51 1.46 -25.98
CA SER A 245 -5.56 1.86 -26.94
C SER A 245 -5.42 3.32 -27.40
N LYS A 246 -5.01 4.23 -26.49
CA LYS A 246 -4.72 5.63 -26.84
C LYS A 246 -3.44 5.76 -27.65
N ASP A 247 -2.40 5.02 -27.27
CA ASP A 247 -1.11 5.01 -27.96
C ASP A 247 -1.26 4.53 -29.41
N ASN A 248 -2.12 3.53 -29.68
CA ASN A 248 -2.43 3.07 -31.03
C ASN A 248 -3.03 4.19 -31.90
N GLN A 249 -3.91 5.03 -31.37
CA GLN A 249 -4.46 6.18 -32.09
C GLN A 249 -3.39 7.23 -32.41
N VAL A 250 -2.50 7.50 -31.44
CA VAL A 250 -1.38 8.43 -31.63
C VAL A 250 -0.40 7.88 -32.65
N MET A 251 -0.07 6.58 -32.62
CA MET A 251 0.80 5.93 -33.60
C MET A 251 0.22 6.01 -35.01
N ILE A 252 -1.05 5.69 -35.18
CA ILE A 252 -1.72 5.80 -36.49
C ILE A 252 -1.68 7.24 -37.01
N GLY A 253 -2.00 8.23 -36.14
CA GLY A 253 -1.92 9.65 -36.51
C GLY A 253 -0.51 10.08 -36.91
N ALA A 254 0.53 9.67 -36.17
CA ALA A 254 1.92 9.96 -36.49
C ALA A 254 2.36 9.34 -37.82
N LEU A 255 1.96 8.09 -38.08
CA LEU A 255 2.27 7.40 -39.35
C LEU A 255 1.55 8.01 -40.54
N THR A 256 0.29 8.43 -40.36
CA THR A 256 -0.49 9.11 -41.40
C THR A 256 0.12 10.48 -41.78
N ALA A 257 0.79 11.13 -40.83
CA ALA A 257 1.45 12.45 -41.10
C ALA A 257 2.74 12.34 -41.94
N ILE A 258 3.27 11.14 -42.15
CA ILE A 258 4.51 10.91 -42.92
C ILE A 258 4.19 10.67 -44.42
N GLY A 259 3.02 10.28 -44.76
CA GLY A 259 2.64 9.87 -46.11
C GLY A 259 1.37 10.35 -46.62
#